data_162be776535526e68fba8e4cffd0db5d
#
_entry.id   162be776535526e68fba8e4cffd0db5d
#
_cell.length_a   1.000
_cell.length_b   1.000
_cell.length_c   1.000
_cell.angle_alpha   90.00
_cell.angle_beta   90.00
_cell.angle_gamma   90.00
#
_symmetry.space_group_name_H-M   'P 1'
#
loop_
_entity.id
_entity.type
_entity.pdbx_description
1 polymer ?
#
loop_
_entity_poly.entity_id
_entity_poly.type
_entity_poly.pdbx_seq_one_letter_code
_entity_poly.pdbx_strand_id
1 'polypeptide(L)'
;KLLPSELPKLQRLADSLKSINADSAYTILVEGHTADVNKPAGQMRLSVERTQTIIDVLVQNGLPRSIFSYRGYGGTVPIASNDTPEGRAANRRVIITARPKQTYIQRQ
;
A
#
# COMPACT_ATOMS: atom_id res chain seq x y z
N LYS A 1 7.87 7.10 -7.40
CA LYS A 1 8.04 8.48 -7.05
C LYS A 1 6.69 9.18 -6.96
N LEU A 2 6.44 9.82 -5.84
CA LEU A 2 5.14 10.44 -5.62
C LEU A 2 5.03 11.78 -6.34
N LEU A 3 3.85 12.02 -6.90
CA LEU A 3 3.53 13.33 -7.44
C LEU A 3 3.19 14.28 -6.29
N PRO A 4 3.51 15.58 -6.42
CA PRO A 4 3.16 16.53 -5.36
C PRO A 4 1.67 16.52 -5.01
N SER A 5 0.80 16.25 -5.99
CA SER A 5 -0.63 16.22 -5.75
C SER A 5 -1.07 15.05 -4.87
N GLU A 6 -0.21 14.04 -4.68
CA GLU A 6 -0.53 12.88 -3.86
C GLU A 6 -0.26 13.11 -2.38
N LEU A 7 0.62 14.06 -2.06
CA LEU A 7 1.01 14.28 -0.67
C LEU A 7 -0.16 14.70 0.22
N PRO A 8 -1.04 15.64 -0.18
CA PRO A 8 -2.19 15.98 0.66
C PRO A 8 -3.12 14.80 0.91
N LYS A 9 -3.28 13.93 -0.09
CA LYS A 9 -4.11 12.74 0.08
C LYS A 9 -3.50 11.80 1.10
N LEU A 10 -2.19 11.63 1.08
CA LEU A 10 -1.50 10.77 2.04
C LEU A 10 -1.52 11.37 3.43
N GLN A 11 -1.46 12.69 3.56
CA GLN A 11 -1.59 13.34 4.85
C GLN A 11 -2.96 13.09 5.46
N ARG A 12 -4.02 13.22 4.66
CA ARG A 12 -5.38 12.92 5.13
C ARG A 12 -5.53 11.45 5.49
N LEU A 13 -4.93 10.57 4.70
CA LEU A 13 -4.95 9.15 5.00
C LEU A 13 -4.21 8.87 6.30
N ALA A 14 -3.06 9.52 6.52
CA ALA A 14 -2.31 9.35 7.76
C ALA A 14 -3.15 9.75 8.96
N ASP A 15 -3.88 10.86 8.87
CA ASP A 15 -4.75 11.30 9.97
C ASP A 15 -5.85 10.28 10.25
N SER A 16 -6.46 9.74 9.20
CA SER A 16 -7.48 8.69 9.35
C SER A 16 -6.90 7.44 9.99
N LEU A 17 -5.72 7.01 9.56
CA LEU A 17 -5.08 5.83 10.11
C LEU A 17 -4.65 6.03 11.55
N LYS A 18 -4.21 7.24 11.92
CA LYS A 18 -3.90 7.53 13.32
C LYS A 18 -5.12 7.37 14.21
N SER A 19 -6.26 7.84 13.73
CA SER A 19 -7.50 7.70 14.46
C SER A 19 -7.87 6.23 14.68
N ILE A 20 -7.76 5.42 13.62
CA ILE A 20 -8.04 3.99 13.72
C ILE A 20 -7.07 3.28 14.64
N ASN A 21 -5.80 3.70 14.63
CA ASN A 21 -4.74 3.01 15.35
C ASN A 21 -4.44 3.64 16.70
N ALA A 22 -5.34 4.47 17.23
CA ALA A 22 -5.10 5.23 18.44
C ALA A 22 -4.77 4.33 19.63
N ASP A 23 -5.36 3.14 19.69
CA ASP A 23 -5.15 2.17 20.76
C ASP A 23 -4.23 1.02 20.34
N SER A 24 -3.55 1.15 19.23
CA SER A 24 -2.65 0.11 18.67
C SER A 24 -3.38 -1.19 18.34
N ALA A 25 -4.65 -1.11 18.01
CA ALA A 25 -5.48 -2.28 17.77
C ALA A 25 -5.40 -2.79 16.33
N TYR A 26 -4.71 -2.06 15.44
CA TYR A 26 -4.69 -2.40 14.01
C TYR A 26 -3.28 -2.46 13.48
N THR A 27 -3.10 -3.26 12.43
CA THR A 27 -1.94 -3.20 11.55
C THR A 27 -2.39 -2.76 10.17
N ILE A 28 -1.46 -2.23 9.40
CA ILE A 28 -1.77 -1.66 8.09
C ILE A 28 -0.99 -2.44 7.04
N LEU A 29 -1.72 -3.02 6.08
CA LEU A 29 -1.09 -3.70 4.96
C LEU A 29 -1.15 -2.80 3.73
N VAL A 30 -0.01 -2.62 3.08
CA VAL A 30 0.14 -1.82 1.87
C VAL A 30 0.51 -2.75 0.72
N GLU A 31 -0.34 -2.82 -0.29
CA GLU A 31 -0.15 -3.74 -1.42
C GLU A 31 0.01 -2.95 -2.70
N GLY A 32 1.14 -3.17 -3.39
CA GLY A 32 1.46 -2.46 -4.61
C GLY A 32 1.26 -3.30 -5.85
N HIS A 33 0.71 -2.68 -6.88
CA HIS A 33 0.43 -3.33 -8.16
C HIS A 33 0.91 -2.44 -9.30
N THR A 34 1.28 -3.08 -10.40
CA THR A 34 1.66 -2.39 -11.62
C THR A 34 0.81 -2.91 -12.79
N ALA A 35 0.86 -2.20 -13.90
CA ALA A 35 0.42 -2.78 -15.16
C ALA A 35 1.39 -3.89 -15.56
N ASP A 36 0.91 -4.86 -16.32
CA ASP A 36 1.78 -5.88 -16.88
C ASP A 36 2.22 -5.43 -18.28
N VAL A 37 3.51 -5.17 -18.40
CA VAL A 37 4.13 -4.75 -19.65
C VAL A 37 5.26 -5.70 -20.04
N ASN A 38 5.15 -6.97 -19.63
CA ASN A 38 6.09 -8.04 -19.96
C ASN A 38 7.50 -7.81 -19.38
N LYS A 39 7.57 -7.21 -18.19
CA LYS A 39 8.83 -7.00 -17.47
C LYS A 39 8.66 -7.42 -16.02
N PRO A 40 8.45 -8.72 -15.76
CA PRO A 40 8.00 -9.15 -14.44
C PRO A 40 8.94 -8.78 -13.29
N ALA A 41 10.25 -8.91 -13.49
CA ALA A 41 11.20 -8.60 -12.42
C ALA A 41 11.18 -7.11 -12.08
N GLY A 42 11.18 -6.25 -13.10
CA GLY A 42 11.11 -4.80 -12.88
C GLY A 42 9.79 -4.36 -12.30
N GLN A 43 8.71 -4.98 -12.74
CA GLN A 43 7.37 -4.69 -12.22
C GLN A 43 7.26 -5.08 -10.75
N MET A 44 7.79 -6.23 -10.38
CA MET A 44 7.80 -6.67 -9.00
C MET A 44 8.55 -5.67 -8.12
N ARG A 45 9.77 -5.30 -8.55
CA ARG A 45 10.60 -4.36 -7.81
C ARG A 45 9.89 -3.01 -7.65
N LEU A 46 9.28 -2.51 -8.73
CA LEU A 46 8.59 -1.23 -8.70
C LEU A 46 7.40 -1.27 -7.74
N SER A 47 6.65 -2.37 -7.72
CA SER A 47 5.50 -2.47 -6.83
C SER A 47 5.93 -2.46 -5.37
N VAL A 48 7.03 -3.12 -5.03
CA VAL A 48 7.58 -3.09 -3.67
C VAL A 48 8.06 -1.68 -3.32
N GLU A 49 8.80 -1.03 -4.20
CA GLU A 49 9.30 0.32 -3.96
C GLU A 49 8.18 1.31 -3.72
N ARG A 50 7.08 1.17 -4.44
CA ARG A 50 5.92 2.05 -4.25
C ARG A 50 5.32 1.89 -2.86
N THR A 51 5.20 0.65 -2.38
CA THR A 51 4.67 0.43 -1.04
C THR A 51 5.58 1.06 0.01
N GLN A 52 6.88 0.91 -0.15
CA GLN A 52 7.84 1.46 0.80
C GLN A 52 7.83 2.99 0.80
N THR A 53 7.69 3.61 -0.38
CA THR A 53 7.59 5.06 -0.48
C THR A 53 6.36 5.59 0.25
N ILE A 54 5.23 4.91 0.08
CA ILE A 54 3.99 5.32 0.75
C ILE A 54 4.13 5.15 2.26
N ILE A 55 4.68 4.03 2.70
CA ILE A 55 4.90 3.81 4.14
C ILE A 55 5.81 4.89 4.71
N ASP A 56 6.87 5.25 4.00
CA ASP A 56 7.79 6.31 4.47
C ASP A 56 7.05 7.63 4.67
N VAL A 57 6.17 8.00 3.74
CA VAL A 57 5.40 9.24 3.89
C VAL A 57 4.44 9.15 5.08
N LEU A 58 3.78 8.02 5.26
CA LEU A 58 2.85 7.85 6.38
C LEU A 58 3.59 7.89 7.72
N VAL A 59 4.77 7.30 7.77
CA VAL A 59 5.61 7.34 8.97
C VAL A 59 6.04 8.78 9.27
N GLN A 60 6.43 9.53 8.24
CA GLN A 60 6.80 10.95 8.39
C GLN A 60 5.62 11.77 8.90
N ASN A 61 4.41 11.34 8.65
CA ASN A 61 3.21 12.00 9.12
C ASN A 61 2.74 11.51 10.48
N GLY A 62 3.56 10.75 11.18
CA GLY A 62 3.35 10.45 12.59
C GLY A 62 2.90 9.03 12.91
N LEU A 63 2.85 8.14 11.94
CA LEU A 63 2.50 6.74 12.20
C LEU A 63 3.76 5.93 12.52
N PRO A 64 3.69 5.00 13.48
CA PRO A 64 4.84 4.16 13.77
C PRO A 64 5.07 3.15 12.65
N ARG A 65 6.33 2.97 12.26
CA ARG A 65 6.67 2.04 11.18
C ARG A 65 6.27 0.61 11.53
N SER A 66 6.26 0.26 12.80
CA SER A 66 6.01 -1.10 13.26
C SER A 66 4.61 -1.61 12.93
N ILE A 67 3.65 -0.74 12.63
CA ILE A 67 2.30 -1.17 12.32
C ILE A 67 2.14 -1.59 10.86
N PHE A 68 3.14 -1.32 10.01
CA PHE A 68 3.02 -1.55 8.58
C PHE A 68 3.60 -2.88 8.16
N SER A 69 2.93 -3.51 7.23
CA SER A 69 3.48 -4.56 6.40
C SER A 69 3.21 -4.21 4.95
N TYR A 70 3.96 -4.81 4.04
CA TYR A 70 3.80 -4.48 2.64
C TYR A 70 3.95 -5.73 1.79
N ARG A 71 3.42 -5.65 0.59
CA ARG A 71 3.53 -6.72 -0.37
C ARG A 71 3.48 -6.14 -1.78
N GLY A 72 4.43 -6.55 -2.61
CA GLY A 72 4.42 -6.19 -4.02
C GLY A 72 3.94 -7.36 -4.84
N TYR A 73 3.06 -7.10 -5.78
CA TYR A 73 2.51 -8.13 -6.67
C TYR A 73 2.97 -7.95 -8.12
N GLY A 74 3.68 -6.85 -8.42
CA GLY A 74 4.01 -6.54 -9.80
C GLY A 74 2.74 -6.46 -10.64
N GLY A 75 2.77 -7.04 -11.82
CA GLY A 75 1.61 -7.07 -12.72
C GLY A 75 0.78 -8.33 -12.64
N THR A 76 0.91 -9.12 -11.55
CA THR A 76 0.31 -10.46 -11.49
C THR A 76 -1.16 -10.47 -11.10
N VAL A 77 -1.71 -9.35 -10.62
CA VAL A 77 -3.11 -9.27 -10.16
C VAL A 77 -3.79 -8.09 -10.85
N PRO A 78 -4.08 -8.21 -12.15
CA PRO A 78 -4.75 -7.13 -12.88
C PRO A 78 -6.23 -7.03 -12.49
N ILE A 79 -6.75 -5.81 -12.50
CA ILE A 79 -8.18 -5.55 -12.34
C ILE A 79 -8.80 -5.00 -13.62
N ALA A 80 -7.98 -4.75 -14.64
CA ALA A 80 -8.44 -4.24 -15.93
C ALA A 80 -7.51 -4.73 -17.01
N SER A 81 -7.84 -4.44 -18.25
CA SER A 81 -7.04 -4.88 -19.39
C SER A 81 -5.70 -4.14 -19.43
N ASN A 82 -4.63 -4.87 -19.67
CA ASN A 82 -3.33 -4.29 -19.91
C ASN A 82 -3.14 -3.85 -21.36
N ASP A 83 -4.14 -4.09 -22.20
CA ASP A 83 -4.08 -3.74 -23.62
C ASP A 83 -4.43 -2.29 -23.90
N THR A 84 -5.02 -1.60 -22.94
CA THR A 84 -5.41 -0.20 -23.10
C THR A 84 -4.70 0.68 -22.08
N PRO A 85 -4.47 1.97 -22.41
CA PRO A 85 -3.89 2.90 -21.44
C PRO A 85 -4.74 3.04 -20.18
N GLU A 86 -6.07 3.04 -20.34
CA GLU A 86 -6.99 3.16 -19.22
C GLU A 86 -6.90 1.96 -18.30
N GLY A 87 -6.84 0.76 -18.88
CA GLY A 87 -6.71 -0.47 -18.10
C GLY A 87 -5.38 -0.54 -17.38
N ARG A 88 -4.29 -0.15 -18.05
CA ARG A 88 -2.98 -0.12 -17.41
C ARG A 88 -2.96 0.88 -16.25
N ALA A 89 -3.59 2.04 -16.44
CA ALA A 89 -3.67 3.03 -15.37
C ALA A 89 -4.43 2.48 -14.15
N ALA A 90 -5.52 1.75 -14.40
CA ALA A 90 -6.29 1.12 -13.33
C ALA A 90 -5.49 0.07 -12.59
N ASN A 91 -4.62 -0.65 -13.30
CA ASN A 91 -3.78 -1.69 -12.70
C ASN A 91 -2.66 -1.11 -11.83
N ARG A 92 -2.20 0.10 -12.13
CA ARG A 92 -1.17 0.77 -11.33
C ARG A 92 -1.81 1.38 -10.10
N ARG A 93 -1.85 0.60 -9.02
CA ARG A 93 -2.56 1.00 -7.82
C ARG A 93 -1.85 0.51 -6.57
N VAL A 94 -2.17 1.15 -5.46
CA VAL A 94 -1.77 0.69 -4.14
C VAL A 94 -3.04 0.53 -3.30
N ILE A 95 -3.16 -0.60 -2.65
CA ILE A 95 -4.29 -0.91 -1.78
C ILE A 95 -3.79 -0.84 -0.35
N ILE A 96 -4.49 -0.08 0.49
CA ILE A 96 -4.12 0.10 1.88
C ILE A 96 -5.27 -0.44 2.73
N THR A 97 -4.96 -1.45 3.53
CA THR A 97 -5.98 -2.15 4.33
C THR A 97 -5.60 -2.08 5.80
N ALA A 98 -6.51 -1.58 6.63
CA ALA A 98 -6.36 -1.65 8.07
C ALA A 98 -6.98 -2.96 8.55
N ARG A 99 -6.21 -3.73 9.29
CA ARG A 99 -6.66 -5.02 9.81
C ARG A 99 -6.60 -4.99 11.33
N PRO A 100 -7.62 -5.52 12.00
CA PRO A 100 -7.52 -5.68 13.45
C PRO A 100 -6.29 -6.50 13.79
N LYS A 101 -5.57 -6.08 14.81
CA LYS A 101 -4.40 -6.80 15.27
C LYS A 101 -4.85 -8.17 15.74
N GLN A 102 -4.23 -9.19 15.20
CA GLN A 102 -4.58 -10.55 15.56
C GLN A 102 -4.11 -10.82 16.97
N THR A 103 -5.04 -11.13 17.85
CA THR A 103 -4.74 -11.49 19.21
C THR A 103 -4.84 -12.99 19.32
N TYR A 104 -3.72 -13.62 19.63
CA TYR A 104 -3.73 -15.04 19.89
C TYR A 104 -4.25 -15.27 21.29
N ILE A 105 -5.47 -15.72 21.34
CA ILE A 105 -5.98 -16.16 22.61
C ILE A 105 -5.45 -17.54 22.83
N GLN A 106 -4.74 -17.70 23.93
CA GLN A 106 -4.19 -19.00 24.25
C GLN A 106 -5.33 -19.91 24.64
N ARG A 107 -5.56 -20.89 23.80
CA ARG A 107 -6.56 -21.93 24.11
C ARG A 107 -5.91 -22.94 25.01
N GLN A 108 -6.41 -23.01 26.16
CA GLN A 108 -5.84 -23.91 27.14
C GLN A 108 -6.69 -25.16 27.25
#